data_5bd9b01ca926e4ace08adecbe780e001
#
_entry.id   5bd9b01ca926e4ace08adecbe780e001
#
_cell.length_a   1.000
_cell.length_b   1.000
_cell.length_c   1.000
_cell.angle_alpha   90.00
_cell.angle_beta   90.00
_cell.angle_gamma   90.00
#
_symmetry.space_group_name_H-M   'P 1'
#
loop_
_entity.id
_entity.type
_entity.pdbx_description
1 polymer ?
#
loop_
_entity_poly.entity_id
_entity_poly.type
_entity_poly.pdbx_seq_one_letter_code
_entity_poly.pdbx_strand_id
1 'polypeptide(L)'
;ATASTDTMYCVFLGRALQTVTPATNSITNAMITDNTIESGKLFSTFKNGITMADQFRLSANASASQDLDLTSNLERVDTTGQGTLGTGMTESSGVFTFPSTGIYLVTFNAVYGTSTASRYVIGYIRYTSNNSSYSTIAEGRTALSIEESGSSRCQTVTSTLLDITDTANQKVSFRVTFNQTSNNQVNGDSSINQTHMTFLRLGDT
;
A
#
# COMPACT_ATOMS: atom_id res chain seq x y z
N ALA A 1 55.06 -29.62 54.73
CA ALA A 1 54.46 -30.95 54.67
C ALA A 1 53.09 -30.86 55.34
N THR A 2 52.05 -31.27 54.66
CA THR A 2 50.69 -31.39 55.21
C THR A 2 50.64 -32.61 56.15
N ALA A 3 50.03 -32.42 57.32
CA ALA A 3 49.80 -33.50 58.25
C ALA A 3 48.62 -34.39 57.79
N SER A 4 48.59 -35.66 58.19
CA SER A 4 47.49 -36.55 57.79
C SER A 4 46.13 -36.19 58.41
N THR A 5 46.11 -35.14 59.22
CA THR A 5 44.92 -34.61 59.86
C THR A 5 44.42 -33.28 59.16
N ASP A 6 45.13 -32.83 58.10
CA ASP A 6 44.74 -31.61 57.40
C ASP A 6 43.62 -31.98 56.44
N THR A 7 42.52 -31.21 56.56
CA THR A 7 41.37 -31.31 55.68
C THR A 7 41.47 -30.22 54.61
N MET A 8 41.61 -30.59 53.37
CA MET A 8 41.64 -29.64 52.23
C MET A 8 40.25 -29.50 51.66
N TYR A 9 39.74 -28.30 51.70
CA TYR A 9 38.50 -27.95 51.01
C TYR A 9 38.83 -27.33 49.66
N CYS A 10 38.37 -27.96 48.60
CA CYS A 10 38.44 -27.41 47.27
C CYS A 10 37.06 -26.78 46.94
N VAL A 11 36.98 -25.46 46.97
CA VAL A 11 35.78 -24.77 46.47
C VAL A 11 35.93 -24.57 44.98
N PHE A 12 35.23 -25.39 44.21
CA PHE A 12 35.15 -25.21 42.78
C PHE A 12 34.17 -24.04 42.51
N LEU A 13 34.74 -22.84 42.31
CA LEU A 13 33.99 -21.72 41.76
C LEU A 13 33.78 -22.01 40.26
N GLY A 14 32.85 -22.92 39.97
CA GLY A 14 32.38 -23.11 38.61
C GLY A 14 31.94 -21.74 38.06
N ARG A 15 32.17 -21.50 36.78
CA ARG A 15 31.51 -20.40 36.12
C ARG A 15 30.04 -20.46 36.48
N ALA A 16 29.53 -19.45 37.16
CA ALA A 16 28.09 -19.29 37.30
C ALA A 16 27.54 -19.38 35.90
N LEU A 17 26.67 -20.37 35.64
CA LEU A 17 25.82 -20.30 34.45
C LEU A 17 25.11 -18.95 34.52
N GLN A 18 25.58 -18.03 33.73
CA GLN A 18 24.92 -16.74 33.63
C GLN A 18 23.58 -16.96 32.91
N THR A 19 22.57 -17.28 33.67
CA THR A 19 21.18 -16.99 33.29
C THR A 19 20.89 -15.51 33.57
N VAL A 20 21.86 -14.65 33.31
CA VAL A 20 21.69 -13.23 33.59
C VAL A 20 20.89 -12.65 32.45
N THR A 21 19.65 -12.29 32.71
CA THR A 21 18.95 -11.34 31.89
C THR A 21 19.80 -10.06 31.86
N PRO A 22 20.30 -9.62 30.71
CA PRO A 22 21.08 -8.39 30.65
C PRO A 22 20.29 -7.24 31.28
N ALA A 23 20.99 -6.38 32.02
CA ALA A 23 20.34 -5.18 32.57
C ALA A 23 19.73 -4.34 31.43
N THR A 24 18.68 -3.60 31.72
CA THR A 24 18.07 -2.70 30.74
C THR A 24 19.12 -1.78 30.12
N ASN A 25 19.16 -1.71 28.80
CA ASN A 25 20.11 -0.95 28.00
C ASN A 25 21.60 -1.38 28.12
N SER A 26 21.87 -2.60 28.65
CA SER A 26 23.23 -3.12 28.77
C SER A 26 23.80 -3.71 27.47
N ILE A 27 22.96 -4.05 26.51
CA ILE A 27 23.38 -4.56 25.19
C ILE A 27 23.62 -3.37 24.27
N THR A 28 24.86 -3.15 23.93
CA THR A 28 25.27 -2.10 22.97
C THR A 28 25.45 -2.69 21.58
N ASN A 29 25.43 -1.83 20.54
CA ASN A 29 25.64 -2.25 19.16
C ASN A 29 26.96 -3.02 18.96
N ALA A 30 28.01 -2.63 19.67
CA ALA A 30 29.32 -3.31 19.60
C ALA A 30 29.30 -4.74 20.17
N MET A 31 28.29 -5.13 20.94
CA MET A 31 28.15 -6.48 21.49
C MET A 31 27.40 -7.44 20.56
N ILE A 32 26.82 -6.91 19.49
CA ILE A 32 26.10 -7.68 18.47
C ILE A 32 26.96 -7.73 17.22
N THR A 33 27.42 -8.91 16.85
CA THR A 33 28.13 -9.10 15.59
C THR A 33 27.17 -8.93 14.41
N ASP A 34 27.62 -8.25 13.36
CA ASP A 34 26.81 -8.05 12.16
C ASP A 34 26.30 -9.41 11.61
N ASN A 35 25.06 -9.40 11.15
CA ASN A 35 24.35 -10.58 10.60
C ASN A 35 24.14 -11.75 11.57
N THR A 36 24.24 -11.54 12.89
CA THR A 36 24.01 -12.61 13.89
C THR A 36 22.59 -12.66 14.43
N ILE A 37 21.78 -11.61 14.24
CA ILE A 37 20.38 -11.60 14.66
C ILE A 37 19.50 -12.06 13.50
N GLU A 38 19.07 -13.31 13.57
CA GLU A 38 18.12 -13.88 12.62
C GLU A 38 16.70 -13.31 12.86
N SER A 39 15.89 -13.22 11.81
CA SER A 39 14.51 -12.71 11.90
C SER A 39 13.64 -13.43 12.94
N GLY A 40 13.87 -14.74 13.15
CA GLY A 40 13.17 -15.53 14.17
C GLY A 40 13.53 -15.17 15.61
N LYS A 41 14.58 -14.37 15.84
CA LYS A 41 14.98 -13.86 17.17
C LYS A 41 14.37 -12.48 17.48
N LEU A 42 13.79 -11.85 16.48
CA LEU A 42 13.10 -10.58 16.63
C LEU A 42 11.64 -10.81 17.04
N PHE A 43 11.11 -9.87 17.80
CA PHE A 43 9.69 -9.95 18.20
C PHE A 43 8.80 -10.01 16.95
N SER A 44 7.69 -10.76 17.00
CA SER A 44 6.81 -10.97 15.84
C SER A 44 6.23 -9.68 15.23
N THR A 45 6.23 -8.58 15.99
CA THR A 45 5.83 -7.25 15.52
C THR A 45 6.93 -6.53 14.74
N PHE A 46 8.19 -6.98 14.82
CA PHE A 46 9.25 -6.40 14.01
C PHE A 46 9.05 -6.79 12.53
N LYS A 47 8.79 -5.80 11.70
CA LYS A 47 8.60 -5.97 10.26
C LYS A 47 9.73 -5.30 9.51
N ASN A 48 10.49 -6.08 8.75
CA ASN A 48 11.53 -5.56 7.87
C ASN A 48 10.96 -5.44 6.45
N GLY A 49 10.79 -4.21 5.99
CA GLY A 49 10.28 -3.92 4.65
C GLY A 49 8.78 -3.62 4.57
N ILE A 50 8.25 -3.67 3.37
CA ILE A 50 6.84 -3.39 3.08
C ILE A 50 5.96 -4.49 3.68
N THR A 51 4.97 -4.10 4.48
CA THR A 51 4.09 -5.02 5.21
C THR A 51 2.71 -5.15 4.58
N MET A 52 2.37 -4.26 3.65
CA MET A 52 1.10 -4.25 2.93
C MET A 52 1.30 -3.76 1.50
N ALA A 53 0.80 -4.53 0.55
CA ALA A 53 0.65 -4.15 -0.85
C ALA A 53 -0.67 -4.72 -1.37
N ASP A 54 -1.45 -3.93 -2.07
CA ASP A 54 -2.74 -4.34 -2.61
C ASP A 54 -3.04 -3.63 -3.92
N GLN A 55 -3.79 -4.27 -4.79
CA GLN A 55 -4.24 -3.71 -6.05
C GLN A 55 -5.71 -4.01 -6.30
N PHE A 56 -6.40 -3.00 -6.81
CA PHE A 56 -7.75 -3.13 -7.37
C PHE A 56 -7.74 -2.68 -8.82
N ARG A 57 -8.58 -3.28 -9.63
CA ARG A 57 -8.78 -2.89 -11.02
C ARG A 57 -10.25 -2.66 -11.32
N LEU A 58 -10.50 -1.92 -12.36
CA LEU A 58 -11.82 -1.87 -12.98
C LEU A 58 -11.99 -3.13 -13.83
N SER A 59 -12.92 -4.01 -13.45
CA SER A 59 -13.11 -5.33 -14.07
C SER A 59 -13.89 -5.29 -15.38
N ALA A 60 -14.57 -4.17 -15.65
CA ALA A 60 -15.32 -3.95 -16.89
C ALA A 60 -15.29 -2.47 -17.27
N ASN A 61 -15.46 -2.19 -18.56
CA ASN A 61 -15.56 -0.81 -19.04
C ASN A 61 -16.68 -0.05 -18.34
N ALA A 62 -16.41 1.21 -17.97
CA ALA A 62 -17.39 2.11 -17.40
C ALA A 62 -17.62 3.31 -18.33
N SER A 63 -18.87 3.55 -18.71
CA SER A 63 -19.26 4.72 -19.52
C SER A 63 -19.38 5.95 -18.62
N ALA A 64 -18.91 7.08 -19.11
CA ALA A 64 -19.00 8.37 -18.43
C ALA A 64 -19.68 9.41 -19.32
N SER A 65 -20.52 10.25 -18.73
CA SER A 65 -20.93 11.48 -19.40
C SER A 65 -19.76 12.47 -19.37
N GLN A 66 -19.52 13.11 -18.25
CA GLN A 66 -18.36 14.00 -18.06
C GLN A 66 -17.54 13.56 -16.85
N ASP A 67 -18.19 13.50 -15.70
CA ASP A 67 -17.58 13.06 -14.45
C ASP A 67 -18.05 11.65 -14.11
N LEU A 68 -17.14 10.83 -13.65
CA LEU A 68 -17.41 9.48 -13.17
C LEU A 68 -16.64 9.20 -11.89
N ASP A 69 -17.34 9.05 -10.79
CA ASP A 69 -16.78 8.40 -9.59
C ASP A 69 -16.76 6.88 -9.84
N LEU A 70 -15.61 6.25 -9.66
CA LEU A 70 -15.47 4.81 -9.82
C LEU A 70 -16.06 4.10 -8.60
N THR A 71 -17.35 3.77 -8.67
CA THR A 71 -18.12 3.20 -7.54
C THR A 71 -18.56 1.76 -7.77
N SER A 72 -18.32 1.20 -8.95
CA SER A 72 -18.72 -0.15 -9.34
C SER A 72 -17.70 -0.80 -10.25
N ASN A 73 -17.84 -2.11 -10.47
CA ASN A 73 -16.92 -2.93 -11.25
C ASN A 73 -15.48 -2.88 -10.73
N LEU A 74 -15.31 -2.66 -9.43
CA LEU A 74 -14.01 -2.70 -8.78
C LEU A 74 -13.80 -4.08 -8.18
N GLU A 75 -12.70 -4.71 -8.54
CA GLU A 75 -12.30 -6.00 -7.98
C GLU A 75 -10.86 -5.96 -7.51
N ARG A 76 -10.55 -6.71 -6.45
CA ARG A 76 -9.16 -6.96 -6.09
C ARG A 76 -8.51 -7.82 -7.14
N VAL A 77 -7.28 -7.47 -7.52
CA VAL A 77 -6.55 -8.21 -8.55
C VAL A 77 -6.25 -9.62 -8.08
N ASP A 78 -6.74 -10.62 -8.84
CA ASP A 78 -6.68 -12.05 -8.51
C ASP A 78 -6.09 -12.92 -9.64
N THR A 79 -5.59 -12.30 -10.70
CA THR A 79 -4.96 -13.02 -11.82
C THR A 79 -3.72 -13.78 -11.34
N THR A 80 -3.53 -14.98 -11.84
CA THR A 80 -2.36 -15.83 -11.49
C THR A 80 -1.04 -15.07 -11.62
N GLY A 81 -0.25 -15.08 -10.56
CA GLY A 81 1.02 -14.34 -10.46
C GLY A 81 0.87 -12.93 -9.88
N GLN A 82 -0.34 -12.45 -9.64
CA GLN A 82 -0.64 -11.23 -8.92
C GLN A 82 -1.20 -11.58 -7.53
N GLY A 83 -1.10 -10.67 -6.57
CA GLY A 83 -1.57 -10.98 -5.23
C GLY A 83 -1.48 -9.80 -4.27
N THR A 84 -1.90 -10.04 -3.04
CA THR A 84 -1.92 -9.08 -1.93
C THR A 84 -0.89 -9.48 -0.88
N LEU A 85 -0.15 -8.52 -0.36
CA LEU A 85 0.73 -8.70 0.79
C LEU A 85 0.05 -8.15 2.05
N GLY A 86 0.00 -8.96 3.11
CA GLY A 86 -0.59 -8.57 4.39
C GLY A 86 -2.11 -8.38 4.32
N THR A 87 -2.65 -7.51 5.19
CA THR A 87 -4.07 -7.15 5.16
C THR A 87 -4.29 -6.04 4.14
N GLY A 88 -4.97 -6.35 3.05
CA GLY A 88 -5.27 -5.40 1.98
C GLY A 88 -6.29 -4.34 2.35
N MET A 89 -6.57 -3.44 1.40
CA MET A 89 -7.62 -2.43 1.50
C MET A 89 -9.00 -3.07 1.58
N THR A 90 -9.96 -2.41 2.21
CA THR A 90 -11.38 -2.77 2.08
C THR A 90 -12.05 -1.79 1.13
N GLU A 91 -12.69 -2.31 0.09
CA GLU A 91 -13.42 -1.51 -0.89
C GLU A 91 -14.94 -1.68 -0.67
N SER A 92 -15.65 -0.57 -0.74
CA SER A 92 -17.13 -0.55 -0.74
C SER A 92 -17.63 0.65 -1.53
N SER A 93 -18.30 0.39 -2.64
CA SER A 93 -18.91 1.42 -3.50
C SER A 93 -17.93 2.53 -3.89
N GLY A 94 -16.69 2.16 -4.25
CA GLY A 94 -15.63 3.09 -4.67
C GLY A 94 -14.87 3.78 -3.54
N VAL A 95 -15.21 3.47 -2.29
CA VAL A 95 -14.52 3.98 -1.11
C VAL A 95 -13.55 2.93 -0.60
N PHE A 96 -12.28 3.32 -0.49
CA PHE A 96 -11.21 2.44 -0.01
C PHE A 96 -10.82 2.82 1.41
N THR A 97 -10.90 1.82 2.30
CA THR A 97 -10.53 1.95 3.72
C THR A 97 -9.18 1.28 3.95
N PHE A 98 -8.29 1.99 4.63
CA PHE A 98 -6.95 1.50 4.99
C PHE A 98 -7.03 0.47 6.12
N PRO A 99 -6.24 -0.63 6.05
CA PRO A 99 -6.26 -1.68 7.09
C PRO A 99 -5.60 -1.27 8.41
N SER A 100 -4.70 -0.30 8.39
CA SER A 100 -3.98 0.21 9.55
C SER A 100 -3.52 1.65 9.34
N THR A 101 -3.09 2.31 10.41
CA THR A 101 -2.38 3.60 10.32
C THR A 101 -1.01 3.41 9.67
N GLY A 102 -0.43 4.49 9.13
CA GLY A 102 0.89 4.47 8.48
C GLY A 102 0.98 5.39 7.28
N ILE A 103 2.16 5.44 6.68
CA ILE A 103 2.42 6.18 5.45
C ILE A 103 2.15 5.27 4.25
N TYR A 104 1.26 5.70 3.37
CA TYR A 104 0.85 4.95 2.18
C TYR A 104 1.21 5.68 0.89
N LEU A 105 1.77 4.94 -0.06
CA LEU A 105 1.79 5.36 -1.46
C LEU A 105 0.52 4.84 -2.13
N VAL A 106 -0.28 5.77 -2.66
CA VAL A 106 -1.48 5.48 -3.45
C VAL A 106 -1.22 5.90 -4.88
N THR A 107 -1.39 4.97 -5.82
CA THR A 107 -1.24 5.24 -7.26
C THR A 107 -2.54 4.91 -7.98
N PHE A 108 -2.96 5.80 -8.85
CA PHE A 108 -4.10 5.62 -9.75
C PHE A 108 -3.63 5.66 -11.19
N ASN A 109 -3.82 4.56 -11.89
CA ASN A 109 -3.62 4.43 -13.33
C ASN A 109 -4.98 4.30 -13.99
N ALA A 110 -5.32 5.20 -14.90
CA ALA A 110 -6.59 5.16 -15.61
C ALA A 110 -6.39 5.18 -17.13
N VAL A 111 -7.02 4.23 -17.80
CA VAL A 111 -7.02 4.11 -19.26
C VAL A 111 -8.38 4.57 -19.77
N TYR A 112 -8.36 5.46 -20.74
CA TYR A 112 -9.54 6.09 -21.30
C TYR A 112 -9.72 5.72 -22.75
N GLY A 113 -10.97 5.59 -23.17
CA GLY A 113 -11.37 5.43 -24.56
C GLY A 113 -12.45 6.46 -24.91
N THR A 114 -12.37 7.05 -26.08
CA THR A 114 -13.43 7.92 -26.61
C THR A 114 -13.39 7.91 -28.13
N SER A 115 -14.53 8.08 -28.76
CA SER A 115 -14.65 8.32 -30.22
C SER A 115 -14.75 9.80 -30.56
N THR A 116 -14.60 10.69 -29.58
CA THR A 116 -14.63 12.15 -29.73
C THR A 116 -13.38 12.76 -29.14
N ALA A 117 -12.71 13.65 -29.87
CA ALA A 117 -11.52 14.34 -29.37
C ALA A 117 -11.79 15.07 -28.05
N SER A 118 -10.93 14.88 -27.08
CA SER A 118 -11.04 15.49 -25.76
C SER A 118 -9.81 16.34 -25.46
N ARG A 119 -10.01 17.63 -25.18
CA ARG A 119 -8.92 18.54 -24.85
C ARG A 119 -8.20 18.15 -23.56
N TYR A 120 -8.92 17.50 -22.65
CA TYR A 120 -8.35 16.90 -21.46
C TYR A 120 -9.17 15.72 -21.00
N VAL A 121 -8.48 14.78 -20.41
CA VAL A 121 -9.02 13.72 -19.58
C VAL A 121 -8.21 13.71 -18.30
N ILE A 122 -8.86 13.61 -17.16
CA ILE A 122 -8.23 13.75 -15.85
C ILE A 122 -8.58 12.57 -14.97
N GLY A 123 -7.58 11.98 -14.34
CA GLY A 123 -7.75 11.02 -13.25
C GLY A 123 -7.44 11.67 -11.92
N TYR A 124 -8.28 11.47 -10.92
CA TYR A 124 -8.16 12.07 -9.59
C TYR A 124 -8.01 11.01 -8.50
N ILE A 125 -7.13 11.28 -7.56
CA ILE A 125 -7.16 10.67 -6.23
C ILE A 125 -7.86 11.67 -5.32
N ARG A 126 -8.94 11.21 -4.68
CA ARG A 126 -9.74 12.01 -3.74
C ARG A 126 -9.61 11.43 -2.35
N TYR A 127 -9.52 12.28 -1.36
CA TYR A 127 -9.31 11.92 0.03
C TYR A 127 -10.34 12.59 0.93
N THR A 128 -10.70 11.91 2.00
CA THR A 128 -11.49 12.45 3.10
C THR A 128 -10.78 12.22 4.44
N SER A 129 -10.90 13.20 5.33
CA SER A 129 -10.44 13.08 6.72
C SER A 129 -11.60 12.87 7.71
N ASN A 130 -12.86 12.89 7.24
CA ASN A 130 -14.06 12.81 8.08
C ASN A 130 -15.09 11.80 7.58
N ASN A 131 -14.69 10.91 6.66
CA ASN A 131 -15.54 9.91 6.01
C ASN A 131 -16.83 10.49 5.37
N SER A 132 -16.83 11.75 4.99
CA SER A 132 -18.00 12.45 4.45
C SER A 132 -17.66 13.33 3.26
N SER A 133 -16.78 14.31 3.44
CA SER A 133 -16.41 15.28 2.41
C SER A 133 -15.10 14.88 1.75
N TYR A 134 -15.11 14.69 0.42
CA TYR A 134 -13.94 14.32 -0.36
C TYR A 134 -13.38 15.51 -1.12
N SER A 135 -12.09 15.74 -1.02
CA SER A 135 -11.35 16.72 -1.82
C SER A 135 -10.34 16.02 -2.74
N THR A 136 -10.05 16.62 -3.88
CA THR A 136 -8.96 16.15 -4.76
C THR A 136 -7.62 16.50 -4.12
N ILE A 137 -6.75 15.52 -4.02
CA ILE A 137 -5.40 15.66 -3.48
C ILE A 137 -4.30 15.39 -4.49
N ALA A 138 -4.62 14.67 -5.57
CA ALA A 138 -3.72 14.47 -6.70
C ALA A 138 -4.51 14.29 -7.99
N GLU A 139 -3.94 14.75 -9.10
CA GLU A 139 -4.54 14.59 -10.43
C GLU A 139 -3.46 14.30 -11.48
N GLY A 140 -3.83 13.51 -12.49
CA GLY A 140 -3.08 13.33 -13.71
C GLY A 140 -3.94 13.74 -14.90
N ARG A 141 -3.36 14.51 -15.83
CA ARG A 141 -4.06 15.01 -17.02
C ARG A 141 -3.41 14.54 -18.30
N THR A 142 -4.23 14.28 -19.31
CA THR A 142 -3.81 14.03 -20.67
C THR A 142 -4.81 14.63 -21.65
N ALA A 143 -4.42 14.76 -22.91
CA ALA A 143 -5.31 15.12 -24.00
C ALA A 143 -5.46 13.92 -24.94
N LEU A 144 -6.54 13.88 -25.70
CA LEU A 144 -6.80 12.82 -26.64
C LEU A 144 -7.31 13.41 -27.95
N SER A 145 -6.56 13.22 -29.03
CA SER A 145 -6.95 13.55 -30.38
C SER A 145 -7.50 12.31 -31.09
N ILE A 146 -8.46 12.54 -31.96
CA ILE A 146 -8.96 11.50 -32.89
C ILE A 146 -8.29 11.76 -34.23
N GLU A 147 -7.50 10.82 -34.69
CA GLU A 147 -6.78 10.95 -35.95
C GLU A 147 -7.55 10.33 -37.15
N GLU A 148 -8.38 9.31 -36.84
CA GLU A 148 -9.21 8.62 -37.85
C GLU A 148 -10.57 8.22 -37.23
N SER A 149 -11.43 7.60 -38.03
CA SER A 149 -12.69 7.03 -37.56
C SER A 149 -12.43 5.87 -36.59
N GLY A 150 -12.90 5.95 -35.37
CA GLY A 150 -12.76 4.91 -34.36
C GLY A 150 -12.60 5.46 -32.96
N SER A 151 -12.21 4.61 -32.02
CA SER A 151 -11.93 4.98 -30.65
C SER A 151 -10.44 5.16 -30.43
N SER A 152 -10.04 6.33 -29.99
CA SER A 152 -8.68 6.57 -29.51
C SER A 152 -8.58 6.29 -28.00
N ARG A 153 -7.38 5.95 -27.56
CA ARG A 153 -7.10 5.64 -26.16
C ARG A 153 -5.96 6.47 -25.63
N CYS A 154 -6.06 6.83 -24.36
CA CYS A 154 -4.98 7.50 -23.63
C CYS A 154 -4.97 7.02 -22.17
N GLN A 155 -3.97 7.45 -21.43
CA GLN A 155 -3.75 7.01 -20.06
C GLN A 155 -3.28 8.17 -19.20
N THR A 156 -3.69 8.16 -17.93
CA THR A 156 -3.08 8.99 -16.89
C THR A 156 -2.55 8.11 -15.77
N VAL A 157 -1.46 8.55 -15.17
CA VAL A 157 -0.93 7.98 -13.93
C VAL A 157 -0.73 9.13 -12.96
N THR A 158 -1.25 8.98 -11.76
CA THR A 158 -1.03 9.91 -10.66
C THR A 158 -0.80 9.15 -9.36
N SER A 159 0.00 9.71 -8.48
CA SER A 159 0.29 9.11 -7.17
C SER A 159 0.44 10.18 -6.10
N THR A 160 0.23 9.77 -4.86
CA THR A 160 0.40 10.63 -3.69
C THR A 160 0.82 9.80 -2.49
N LEU A 161 1.51 10.45 -1.56
CA LEU A 161 1.75 9.90 -0.22
C LEU A 161 0.66 10.38 0.73
N LEU A 162 0.16 9.47 1.55
CA LEU A 162 -0.85 9.74 2.57
C LEU A 162 -0.35 9.28 3.94
N ASP A 163 -0.48 10.15 4.91
CA ASP A 163 -0.30 9.84 6.32
C ASP A 163 -1.67 9.48 6.91
N ILE A 164 -1.88 8.21 7.18
CA ILE A 164 -3.12 7.66 7.72
C ILE A 164 -2.96 7.45 9.21
N THR A 165 -3.59 8.32 9.98
CA THR A 165 -3.60 8.30 11.46
C THR A 165 -4.95 7.84 12.02
N ASP A 166 -6.01 7.83 11.20
CA ASP A 166 -7.37 7.42 11.59
C ASP A 166 -8.04 6.64 10.45
N THR A 167 -8.02 5.32 10.53
CA THR A 167 -8.60 4.44 9.51
C THR A 167 -10.14 4.46 9.47
N ALA A 168 -10.81 4.95 10.52
CA ALA A 168 -12.26 5.05 10.55
C ALA A 168 -12.76 6.21 9.67
N ASN A 169 -12.03 7.32 9.65
CA ASN A 169 -12.43 8.55 9.01
C ASN A 169 -11.64 8.89 7.74
N GLN A 170 -10.37 8.47 7.66
CA GLN A 170 -9.50 8.76 6.53
C GLN A 170 -9.64 7.67 5.45
N LYS A 171 -10.09 8.07 4.27
CA LYS A 171 -10.37 7.17 3.15
C LYS A 171 -10.01 7.81 1.82
N VAL A 172 -9.90 6.99 0.78
CA VAL A 172 -9.68 7.46 -0.59
C VAL A 172 -10.75 6.95 -1.53
N SER A 173 -10.98 7.70 -2.59
CA SER A 173 -11.82 7.33 -3.73
C SER A 173 -11.19 7.86 -5.03
N PHE A 174 -11.67 7.39 -6.15
CA PHE A 174 -11.12 7.72 -7.46
C PHE A 174 -12.21 8.25 -8.39
N ARG A 175 -11.87 9.30 -9.13
CA ARG A 175 -12.76 9.93 -10.10
C ARG A 175 -12.03 10.15 -11.40
N VAL A 176 -12.76 10.15 -12.48
CA VAL A 176 -12.29 10.62 -13.79
C VAL A 176 -13.18 11.74 -14.32
N THR A 177 -12.61 12.64 -15.11
CA THR A 177 -13.35 13.72 -15.77
C THR A 177 -12.91 13.83 -17.22
N PHE A 178 -13.87 13.91 -18.11
CA PHE A 178 -13.66 14.18 -19.53
C PHE A 178 -14.12 15.60 -19.87
N ASN A 179 -13.44 16.23 -20.82
CA ASN A 179 -13.91 17.50 -21.37
C ASN A 179 -15.23 17.35 -22.18
N GLN A 180 -15.44 16.17 -22.74
CA GLN A 180 -16.62 15.85 -23.53
C GLN A 180 -17.72 15.25 -22.66
N THR A 181 -18.97 15.36 -23.12
CA THR A 181 -20.16 14.88 -22.38
C THR A 181 -20.72 13.57 -22.93
N SER A 182 -20.12 13.00 -23.98
CA SER A 182 -20.60 11.77 -24.62
C SER A 182 -19.47 10.92 -25.18
N ASN A 183 -19.76 9.64 -25.40
CA ASN A 183 -18.83 8.66 -25.97
C ASN A 183 -17.54 8.44 -25.17
N ASN A 184 -17.58 8.72 -23.89
CA ASN A 184 -16.46 8.58 -22.99
C ASN A 184 -16.52 7.22 -22.29
N GLN A 185 -15.38 6.60 -22.15
CA GLN A 185 -15.25 5.31 -21.47
C GLN A 185 -13.98 5.27 -20.64
N VAL A 186 -14.08 4.72 -19.44
CA VAL A 186 -12.94 4.26 -18.67
C VAL A 186 -12.80 2.76 -18.94
N ASN A 187 -11.64 2.35 -19.43
CA ASN A 187 -11.42 0.97 -19.82
C ASN A 187 -11.09 0.09 -18.61
N GLY A 188 -11.80 -1.01 -18.52
CA GLY A 188 -11.60 -2.03 -17.50
C GLY A 188 -11.56 -3.42 -18.11
N ASP A 189 -10.93 -4.34 -17.41
CA ASP A 189 -10.79 -5.74 -17.82
C ASP A 189 -10.55 -6.60 -16.57
N SER A 190 -11.24 -7.75 -16.46
CA SER A 190 -11.14 -8.65 -15.32
C SER A 190 -9.87 -9.53 -15.32
N SER A 191 -9.08 -9.50 -16.38
CA SER A 191 -7.87 -10.31 -16.53
C SER A 191 -6.61 -9.47 -16.60
N ILE A 192 -6.72 -8.22 -17.03
CA ILE A 192 -5.60 -7.31 -17.28
C ILE A 192 -5.81 -6.00 -16.52
N ASN A 193 -4.79 -5.52 -15.83
CA ASN A 193 -4.80 -4.23 -15.16
C ASN A 193 -4.75 -3.07 -16.16
N GLN A 194 -5.90 -2.71 -16.76
CA GLN A 194 -6.03 -1.48 -17.54
C GLN A 194 -6.16 -0.30 -16.58
N THR A 195 -7.37 0.00 -16.13
CA THR A 195 -7.55 0.98 -15.06
C THR A 195 -7.43 0.28 -13.72
N HIS A 196 -6.48 0.76 -12.88
CA HIS A 196 -6.20 0.11 -11.61
C HIS A 196 -5.66 1.07 -10.56
N MET A 197 -5.78 0.68 -9.31
CA MET A 197 -5.31 1.38 -8.13
C MET A 197 -4.32 0.49 -7.39
N THR A 198 -3.21 1.08 -6.96
CA THR A 198 -2.18 0.37 -6.18
C THR A 198 -1.99 1.07 -4.85
N PHE A 199 -1.88 0.28 -3.80
CA PHE A 199 -1.70 0.73 -2.42
C PHE A 199 -0.50 0.04 -1.81
N LEU A 200 0.48 0.81 -1.33
CA LEU A 200 1.65 0.29 -0.62
C LEU A 200 1.77 1.00 0.72
N ARG A 201 1.84 0.25 1.80
CA ARG A 201 2.20 0.81 3.11
C ARG A 201 3.71 0.83 3.25
N LEU A 202 4.28 2.02 3.33
CA LEU A 202 5.72 2.24 3.37
C LEU A 202 6.31 2.10 4.77
N GLY A 203 5.52 2.44 5.80
CA GLY A 203 5.98 2.42 7.17
C GLY A 203 4.92 2.93 8.16
N ASP A 204 5.32 3.10 9.41
CA ASP A 204 4.50 3.70 10.47
C ASP A 204 4.45 5.23 10.32
N THR A 205 3.42 5.86 10.93
CA THR A 205 3.27 7.32 11.04
C THR A 205 4.25 7.89 12.05
#